data_03f3bc2ba4d3f1a0edc5f444f9fa9872
#
_entry.id   03f3bc2ba4d3f1a0edc5f444f9fa9872
#
_cell.length_a   1.000
_cell.length_b   1.000
_cell.length_c   1.000
_cell.angle_alpha   90.00
_cell.angle_beta   90.00
_cell.angle_gamma   90.00
#
_symmetry.space_group_name_H-M   'P 1'
#
loop_
_entity.id
_entity.type
_entity.pdbx_description
1 polymer ?
#
loop_
_entity_poly.entity_id
_entity_poly.type
_entity_poly.pdbx_seq_one_letter_code
_entity_poly.pdbx_strand_id
1 'polypeptide(L)'
;MIERLKNIIPEDRLFIELRPGVEESFARKLSKKHKLEIIATGDVYYETPLDHLSHKTLRAIDLNSTLNSLNSCDYKSNEHWFRKETDMFDLFPNSLDAINNSYYLGKRCKNKWSFINTVFPGLSLKDTF
;
A
#
# COMPACT_ATOMS: atom_id res chain seq x y z
N MET A 1 -20.76 -0.55 -1.88
CA MET A 1 -19.53 -1.35 -1.71
C MET A 1 -19.08 -1.40 -0.24
N ILE A 2 -18.85 -0.28 0.45
CA ILE A 2 -18.38 -0.25 1.86
C ILE A 2 -19.32 -1.03 2.79
N GLU A 3 -20.64 -0.85 2.73
CA GLU A 3 -21.60 -1.58 3.56
C GLU A 3 -21.51 -3.10 3.39
N ARG A 4 -21.21 -3.58 2.18
CA ARG A 4 -21.00 -5.01 1.96
C ARG A 4 -19.72 -5.52 2.62
N LEU A 5 -18.65 -4.69 2.63
CA LEU A 5 -17.40 -5.02 3.33
C LEU A 5 -17.59 -5.04 4.85
N LYS A 6 -18.36 -4.11 5.41
CA LYS A 6 -18.67 -4.08 6.86
C LYS A 6 -19.41 -5.33 7.34
N ASN A 7 -20.17 -5.98 6.48
CA ASN A 7 -20.86 -7.23 6.82
C ASN A 7 -19.92 -8.45 6.85
N ILE A 8 -18.71 -8.33 6.27
CA ILE A 8 -17.77 -9.44 6.11
C ILE A 8 -16.53 -9.21 6.96
N ILE A 9 -16.07 -7.96 7.06
CA ILE A 9 -14.82 -7.58 7.73
C ILE A 9 -15.18 -6.93 9.07
N PRO A 10 -14.57 -7.38 10.19
CA PRO A 10 -14.70 -6.71 11.49
C PRO A 10 -14.37 -5.21 11.39
N GLU A 11 -15.11 -4.36 12.10
CA GLU A 11 -14.93 -2.90 12.02
C GLU A 11 -13.52 -2.45 12.41
N ASP A 12 -12.86 -3.16 13.34
CA ASP A 12 -11.49 -2.89 13.75
C ASP A 12 -10.42 -3.26 12.70
N ARG A 13 -10.83 -3.81 11.55
CA ARG A 13 -9.96 -4.21 10.42
C ARG A 13 -10.32 -3.52 9.11
N LEU A 14 -11.28 -2.63 9.12
CA LEU A 14 -11.72 -1.89 7.93
C LEU A 14 -11.46 -0.39 8.14
N PHE A 15 -10.69 0.20 7.26
CA PHE A 15 -10.24 1.60 7.36
C PHE A 15 -10.52 2.35 6.06
N ILE A 16 -10.60 3.66 6.16
CA ILE A 16 -10.56 4.55 5.00
C ILE A 16 -9.11 4.99 4.78
N GLU A 17 -8.59 4.74 3.60
CA GLU A 17 -7.23 5.10 3.24
C GLU A 17 -7.15 6.54 2.73
N LEU A 18 -6.24 7.32 3.32
CA LEU A 18 -5.75 8.60 2.81
C LEU A 18 -4.35 8.38 2.26
N ARG A 19 -4.17 8.62 0.96
CA ARG A 19 -2.92 8.40 0.23
C ARG A 19 -2.64 9.53 -0.75
N PRO A 20 -1.42 9.65 -1.29
CA PRO A 20 -1.12 10.63 -2.34
C PRO A 20 -2.14 10.56 -3.49
N GLY A 21 -2.60 11.73 -3.96
CA GLY A 21 -3.60 11.82 -5.01
C GLY A 21 -5.05 11.61 -4.59
N VAL A 22 -5.31 11.33 -3.31
CA VAL A 22 -6.67 11.29 -2.75
C VAL A 22 -6.94 12.59 -2.01
N GLU A 23 -8.06 13.25 -2.35
CA GLU A 23 -8.48 14.45 -1.65
C GLU A 23 -8.88 14.13 -0.19
N GLU A 24 -8.25 14.81 0.77
CA GLU A 24 -8.49 14.60 2.20
C GLU A 24 -9.97 14.78 2.58
N SER A 25 -10.61 15.79 2.02
CA SER A 25 -12.04 16.08 2.24
C SER A 25 -12.94 14.89 1.88
N PHE A 26 -12.62 14.21 0.79
CA PHE A 26 -13.35 13.04 0.33
C PHE A 26 -13.13 11.84 1.29
N ALA A 27 -11.89 11.56 1.67
CA ALA A 27 -11.58 10.49 2.63
C ALA A 27 -12.27 10.73 3.99
N ARG A 28 -12.24 11.97 4.50
CA ARG A 28 -12.91 12.36 5.75
C ARG A 28 -14.44 12.26 5.66
N LYS A 29 -15.02 12.61 4.51
CA LYS A 29 -16.46 12.45 4.27
C LYS A 29 -16.88 10.98 4.32
N LEU A 30 -16.08 10.09 3.69
CA LEU A 30 -16.33 8.64 3.75
C LEU A 30 -16.20 8.10 5.18
N SER A 31 -15.13 8.48 5.88
CA SER A 31 -14.87 8.10 7.27
C SER A 31 -16.06 8.45 8.16
N LYS A 32 -16.52 9.70 8.12
CA LYS A 32 -17.69 10.15 8.88
C LYS A 32 -18.98 9.41 8.51
N LYS A 33 -19.23 9.25 7.20
CA LYS A 33 -20.42 8.58 6.69
C LYS A 33 -20.52 7.13 7.14
N HIS A 34 -19.42 6.41 7.12
CA HIS A 34 -19.39 4.97 7.40
C HIS A 34 -18.89 4.65 8.81
N LYS A 35 -18.54 5.66 9.63
CA LYS A 35 -17.98 5.51 10.98
C LYS A 35 -16.73 4.61 11.00
N LEU A 36 -15.86 4.77 10.01
CA LEU A 36 -14.59 4.04 9.89
C LEU A 36 -13.43 4.98 10.19
N GLU A 37 -12.41 4.44 10.85
CA GLU A 37 -11.18 5.18 11.09
C GLU A 37 -10.45 5.46 9.77
N ILE A 38 -9.75 6.59 9.72
CA ILE A 38 -8.91 6.96 8.59
C ILE A 38 -7.46 6.63 8.90
N ILE A 39 -6.74 6.07 7.93
CA ILE A 39 -5.30 5.81 8.01
C ILE A 39 -4.58 6.51 6.86
N ALA A 40 -3.37 7.03 7.12
CA ALA A 40 -2.52 7.61 6.10
C ALA A 40 -1.52 6.57 5.59
N THR A 41 -1.38 6.46 4.26
CA THR A 41 -0.40 5.58 3.62
C THR A 41 0.40 6.32 2.56
N GLY A 42 1.60 5.82 2.24
CA GLY A 42 2.43 6.35 1.17
C GLY A 42 2.05 5.85 -0.22
N ASP A 43 1.21 4.83 -0.35
CA ASP A 43 0.95 4.11 -1.62
C ASP A 43 2.27 3.78 -2.35
N VAL A 44 3.19 3.10 -1.65
CA VAL A 44 4.61 2.94 -2.01
C VAL A 44 4.78 1.95 -3.15
N TYR A 45 5.52 2.35 -4.18
CA TYR A 45 5.89 1.54 -5.35
C TYR A 45 7.40 1.42 -5.56
N TYR A 46 8.20 2.30 -4.98
CA TYR A 46 9.66 2.32 -5.10
C TYR A 46 10.31 2.98 -3.87
N GLU A 47 11.61 2.79 -3.70
CA GLU A 47 12.32 3.16 -2.48
C GLU A 47 12.57 4.67 -2.36
N THR A 48 13.11 5.28 -3.43
CA THR A 48 13.50 6.71 -3.43
C THR A 48 12.85 7.46 -4.59
N PRO A 49 12.75 8.80 -4.52
CA PRO A 49 12.26 9.60 -5.65
C PRO A 49 13.01 9.38 -6.97
N LEU A 50 14.29 8.99 -6.89
CA LEU A 50 15.11 8.72 -8.07
C LEU A 50 14.70 7.45 -8.81
N ASP A 51 14.05 6.52 -8.12
CA ASP A 51 13.62 5.24 -8.69
C ASP A 51 12.34 5.34 -9.54
N HIS A 52 11.75 6.53 -9.61
CA HIS A 52 10.57 6.78 -10.43
C HIS A 52 10.78 6.40 -11.91
N LEU A 53 11.96 6.69 -12.46
CA LEU A 53 12.28 6.32 -13.84
C LEU A 53 12.37 4.79 -14.00
N SER A 54 12.94 4.09 -13.03
CA SER A 54 13.00 2.62 -13.02
C SER A 54 11.61 2.02 -12.99
N HIS A 55 10.73 2.55 -12.12
CA HIS A 55 9.31 2.15 -12.07
C HIS A 55 8.61 2.38 -13.42
N LYS A 56 8.79 3.54 -14.04
CA LYS A 56 8.23 3.86 -15.35
C LYS A 56 8.74 2.91 -16.44
N THR A 57 10.03 2.54 -16.38
CA THR A 57 10.64 1.58 -17.31
C THR A 57 10.02 0.19 -17.16
N LEU A 58 9.87 -0.30 -15.93
CA LEU A 58 9.21 -1.59 -15.68
C LEU A 58 7.77 -1.60 -16.19
N ARG A 59 7.03 -0.49 -16.04
CA ARG A 59 5.68 -0.38 -16.59
C ARG A 59 5.66 -0.37 -18.13
N ALA A 60 6.66 0.25 -18.76
CA ALA A 60 6.79 0.20 -20.22
C ALA A 60 7.02 -1.24 -20.72
N ILE A 61 7.87 -2.01 -20.03
CA ILE A 61 8.12 -3.43 -20.33
C ILE A 61 6.83 -4.25 -20.15
N ASP A 62 6.16 -4.10 -19.02
CA ASP A 62 4.90 -4.82 -18.68
C ASP A 62 3.80 -4.58 -19.74
N LEU A 63 3.69 -3.34 -20.22
CA LEU A 63 2.71 -2.94 -21.23
C LEU A 63 3.20 -3.14 -22.68
N ASN A 64 4.38 -3.74 -22.87
CA ASN A 64 5.04 -3.88 -24.17
C ASN A 64 5.05 -2.56 -24.97
N SER A 65 5.44 -1.49 -24.32
CA SER A 65 5.38 -0.11 -24.81
C SER A 65 6.74 0.58 -24.67
N THR A 66 6.86 1.81 -25.17
CA THR A 66 8.04 2.66 -24.96
C THR A 66 7.79 3.67 -23.84
N LEU A 67 8.87 4.19 -23.24
CA LEU A 67 8.77 5.24 -22.22
C LEU A 67 8.00 6.48 -22.67
N ASN A 68 8.12 6.82 -23.95
CA ASN A 68 7.48 8.00 -24.53
C ASN A 68 6.00 7.77 -24.90
N SER A 69 5.59 6.51 -25.01
CA SER A 69 4.22 6.14 -25.36
C SER A 69 3.32 5.92 -24.14
N LEU A 70 3.91 5.93 -22.92
CA LEU A 70 3.14 5.77 -21.69
C LEU A 70 2.35 7.02 -21.36
N ASN A 71 1.08 6.83 -21.02
CA ASN A 71 0.23 7.87 -20.46
C ASN A 71 0.43 7.98 -18.94
N SER A 72 0.03 9.10 -18.35
CA SER A 72 0.14 9.33 -16.90
C SER A 72 -0.64 8.35 -16.03
N CYS A 73 -1.62 7.64 -16.59
CA CYS A 73 -2.37 6.58 -15.89
C CYS A 73 -1.68 5.21 -15.92
N ASP A 74 -0.66 5.03 -16.77
CA ASP A 74 0.01 3.74 -16.94
C ASP A 74 1.07 3.46 -15.86
N TYR A 75 1.52 4.49 -15.16
CA TYR A 75 2.52 4.41 -14.10
C TYR A 75 2.20 5.36 -12.95
N LYS A 76 2.81 5.15 -11.80
CA LYS A 76 2.64 6.03 -10.64
C LYS A 76 3.48 7.30 -10.77
N SER A 77 2.98 8.40 -10.22
CA SER A 77 3.72 9.66 -10.15
C SER A 77 4.96 9.54 -9.25
N ASN A 78 5.80 10.56 -9.25
CA ASN A 78 6.99 10.64 -8.39
C ASN A 78 6.68 10.78 -6.88
N GLU A 79 5.40 10.74 -6.49
CA GLU A 79 4.95 10.81 -5.10
C GLU A 79 4.82 9.46 -4.40
N HIS A 80 5.14 8.34 -5.06
CA HIS A 80 4.89 6.98 -4.56
C HIS A 80 6.15 6.25 -4.07
N TRP A 81 7.07 6.99 -3.44
CA TRP A 81 8.30 6.46 -2.84
C TRP A 81 8.15 6.19 -1.34
N PHE A 82 9.08 5.41 -0.78
CA PHE A 82 9.06 5.04 0.63
C PHE A 82 9.48 6.23 1.52
N ARG A 83 8.52 6.91 2.11
CA ARG A 83 8.70 8.12 2.92
C ARG A 83 9.14 7.81 4.34
N LYS A 84 9.98 8.68 4.89
CA LYS A 84 10.25 8.74 6.32
C LYS A 84 9.04 9.30 7.06
N GLU A 85 9.03 9.14 8.38
CA GLU A 85 7.96 9.67 9.23
C GLU A 85 7.77 11.18 9.04
N THR A 86 8.86 11.96 9.01
CA THR A 86 8.82 13.41 8.77
C THR A 86 8.14 13.77 7.47
N ASP A 87 8.44 13.04 6.40
CA ASP A 87 7.88 13.28 5.07
C ASP A 87 6.37 12.96 5.01
N MET A 88 5.90 12.05 5.87
CA MET A 88 4.46 11.76 6.01
C MET A 88 3.73 12.91 6.71
N PHE A 89 4.34 13.58 7.68
CA PHE A 89 3.77 14.79 8.28
C PHE A 89 3.68 15.95 7.28
N ASP A 90 4.69 16.10 6.42
CA ASP A 90 4.68 17.12 5.37
C ASP A 90 3.62 16.83 4.30
N LEU A 91 3.41 15.55 3.99
CA LEU A 91 2.41 15.11 3.01
C LEU A 91 0.97 15.29 3.52
N PHE A 92 0.74 15.08 4.81
CA PHE A 92 -0.59 15.12 5.44
C PHE A 92 -0.62 16.06 6.66
N PRO A 93 -0.33 17.36 6.50
CA PRO A 93 -0.15 18.29 7.62
C PRO A 93 -1.43 18.47 8.47
N ASN A 94 -2.61 18.26 7.88
CA ASN A 94 -3.89 18.39 8.55
C ASN A 94 -4.48 17.06 9.02
N SER A 95 -3.74 15.95 8.89
CA SER A 95 -4.24 14.58 9.13
C SER A 95 -3.37 13.79 10.10
N LEU A 96 -2.94 14.44 11.20
CA LEU A 96 -2.15 13.79 12.26
C LEU A 96 -2.86 12.57 12.86
N ASP A 97 -4.17 12.61 12.95
CA ASP A 97 -5.01 11.49 13.38
C ASP A 97 -4.83 10.28 12.46
N ALA A 98 -4.84 10.48 11.14
CA ALA A 98 -4.68 9.41 10.17
C ALA A 98 -3.25 8.80 10.21
N ILE A 99 -2.21 9.64 10.42
CA ILE A 99 -0.83 9.17 10.59
C ILE A 99 -0.69 8.36 11.88
N ASN A 100 -1.23 8.84 13.00
CA ASN A 100 -1.23 8.13 14.26
C ASN A 100 -1.97 6.79 14.17
N ASN A 101 -3.13 6.75 13.51
CA ASN A 101 -3.87 5.51 13.29
C ASN A 101 -3.05 4.49 12.51
N SER A 102 -2.29 4.93 11.49
CA SER A 102 -1.38 4.04 10.74
C SER A 102 -0.28 3.47 11.62
N TYR A 103 0.31 4.28 12.49
CA TYR A 103 1.31 3.82 13.47
C TYR A 103 0.72 2.78 14.43
N TYR A 104 -0.46 3.04 15.00
CA TYR A 104 -1.12 2.07 15.89
C TYR A 104 -1.55 0.80 15.17
N LEU A 105 -2.01 0.91 13.93
CA LEU A 105 -2.31 -0.26 13.11
C LEU A 105 -1.06 -1.13 12.89
N GLY A 106 0.08 -0.51 12.56
CA GLY A 106 1.36 -1.20 12.43
C GLY A 106 1.77 -1.93 13.72
N LYS A 107 1.56 -1.30 14.89
CA LYS A 107 1.80 -1.93 16.20
C LYS A 107 0.92 -3.15 16.48
N ARG A 108 -0.29 -3.19 15.93
CA ARG A 108 -1.22 -4.34 16.04
C ARG A 108 -0.80 -5.51 15.14
N CYS A 109 -0.10 -5.24 14.04
CA CYS A 109 0.39 -6.26 13.10
C CYS A 109 1.59 -7.00 13.72
N LYS A 110 1.31 -8.04 14.51
CA LYS A 110 2.34 -8.90 15.10
C LYS A 110 2.51 -10.14 14.25
N ASN A 111 3.73 -10.37 13.79
CA ASN A 111 4.08 -11.56 13.05
C ASN A 111 4.82 -12.56 13.94
N LYS A 112 4.38 -13.81 13.92
CA LYS A 112 5.03 -14.95 14.60
C LYS A 112 5.72 -15.88 13.61
N TRP A 113 6.05 -15.41 12.42
CA TRP A 113 6.72 -16.26 11.43
C TRP A 113 8.13 -16.58 11.89
N SER A 114 8.44 -17.87 11.90
CA SER A 114 9.79 -18.38 12.10
C SER A 114 10.32 -18.85 10.74
N PHE A 115 11.38 -18.24 10.27
CA PHE A 115 12.08 -18.66 9.05
C PHE A 115 13.03 -19.85 9.27
N ILE A 116 12.95 -20.52 10.45
CA ILE A 116 13.92 -21.54 10.87
C ILE A 116 13.70 -22.87 10.15
N ASN A 117 12.54 -23.10 9.54
CA ASN A 117 12.26 -24.35 8.85
C ASN A 117 12.14 -24.09 7.33
N THR A 118 13.27 -24.27 6.63
CA THR A 118 13.24 -24.39 5.18
C THR A 118 12.66 -25.76 4.82
N VAL A 119 11.39 -25.80 4.39
CA VAL A 119 10.78 -27.02 3.86
C VAL A 119 11.15 -27.14 2.40
N PHE A 120 12.12 -27.99 2.06
CA PHE A 120 12.31 -28.38 0.67
C PHE A 120 11.21 -29.39 0.29
N PRO A 121 10.58 -29.26 -0.88
CA PRO A 121 9.73 -30.31 -1.40
C PRO A 121 10.57 -31.58 -1.51
N GLY A 122 10.21 -32.60 -0.73
CA GLY A 122 10.87 -33.91 -0.82
C GLY A 122 10.58 -34.50 -2.19
N LEU A 123 11.57 -34.50 -3.09
CA LEU A 123 11.56 -35.35 -4.28
C LEU A 123 11.78 -36.79 -3.83
N SER A 124 10.69 -37.52 -3.66
CA SER A 124 10.76 -38.98 -3.58
C SER A 124 10.97 -39.50 -5.01
N LEU A 125 12.21 -39.68 -5.39
CA LEU A 125 12.53 -40.52 -6.52
C LEU A 125 12.17 -41.96 -6.13
N LYS A 126 10.97 -42.40 -6.49
CA LYS A 126 10.71 -43.84 -6.52
C LYS A 126 11.53 -44.40 -7.67
N ASP A 127 12.54 -45.15 -7.30
CA ASP A 127 13.33 -45.94 -8.22
C ASP A 127 12.38 -46.86 -9.01
N THR A 128 12.15 -46.54 -10.26
CA THR A 128 11.61 -47.46 -11.25
C THR A 128 12.77 -47.95 -12.07
N PHE A 129 13.34 -49.06 -11.62
CA PHE A 129 14.08 -49.98 -12.48
C PHE A 129 13.34 -51.32 -12.51
#